data_2e90d99e7f0dad7ebe668e2912b0a5e1
#
_entry.id   2e90d99e7f0dad7ebe668e2912b0a5e1
#
_cell.length_a   1.000
_cell.length_b   1.000
_cell.length_c   1.000
_cell.angle_alpha   90.00
_cell.angle_beta   90.00
_cell.angle_gamma   90.00
#
_symmetry.space_group_name_H-M   'P 1'
#
loop_
_entity.id
_entity.type
_entity.pdbx_description
1 polymer ?
#
loop_
_entity_poly.entity_id
_entity_poly.type
_entity_poly.pdbx_seq_one_letter_code
_entity_poly.pdbx_strand_id
1 'polypeptide(L)'
;MATERNPFDRIEKELANVVPLNPVSMDEEQEATFELEPDGGVIVDFSTTVEMEAEEPVKEWYGNLAEKLDDDELSQIAEDVYNNYDADKSSRSDWESMFERGFDLLGLKIQDSSEPFEGACTAVHPLLIESAVKFQSKASQELFPSAGPVKTQILGKSNPEREMQANRVKNFMNYQLTEQMPEYFDEFERMLFHLPLIGSAFKKVYYDANLKRPVSEFVPIDQFYVSYYASNLRKADRYTHVIYRSPIDLAKDIRSGIYSDLDLPDATNPEPTAFASKMDTILGLSPAMDTDPQYVLLEQHCFLEIKESNSEEGIALPYIVTIEEQSRKVLCIRRNYKPEDKNKERISHFVHYRFVPGFGFYGFGLMHFLGNLTM
;
A
#
# COMPACT_ATOMS: atom_id res chain seq x y z
N MET A 1 25.54 35.41 27.18
CA MET A 1 24.41 34.53 26.93
C MET A 1 24.37 34.27 25.43
N ALA A 2 24.88 33.13 25.03
CA ALA A 2 24.84 32.70 23.64
C ALA A 2 23.49 31.98 23.43
N THR A 3 22.64 32.54 22.58
CA THR A 3 21.41 31.91 22.15
C THR A 3 21.76 30.70 21.28
N GLU A 4 21.54 29.52 21.80
CA GLU A 4 21.58 28.29 21.01
C GLU A 4 20.56 28.41 19.86
N ARG A 5 21.09 28.51 18.64
CA ARG A 5 20.23 28.45 17.43
C ARG A 5 19.86 26.99 17.20
N ASN A 6 18.56 26.72 17.18
CA ASN A 6 18.01 25.43 16.87
C ASN A 6 18.55 24.95 15.50
N PRO A 7 19.17 23.79 15.38
CA PRO A 7 19.70 23.28 14.12
C PRO A 7 18.62 23.10 13.03
N PHE A 8 17.34 23.03 13.40
CA PHE A 8 16.21 22.91 12.48
C PHE A 8 15.89 24.20 11.71
N ASP A 9 16.15 25.39 12.27
CA ASP A 9 15.95 26.68 11.57
C ASP A 9 16.81 26.81 10.29
N ARG A 10 17.88 26.05 10.21
CA ARG A 10 18.75 26.02 9.03
C ARG A 10 18.18 25.13 7.95
N ILE A 11 17.58 24.02 8.34
CA ILE A 11 16.95 23.02 7.44
C ILE A 11 15.68 23.62 6.82
N GLU A 12 14.86 24.32 7.59
CA GLU A 12 13.66 25.01 7.05
C GLU A 12 14.02 26.08 6.01
N LYS A 13 15.10 26.83 6.23
CA LYS A 13 15.56 27.82 5.25
C LYS A 13 16.19 27.21 4.00
N GLU A 14 16.82 26.04 4.11
CA GLU A 14 17.36 25.32 2.95
C GLU A 14 16.25 24.59 2.18
N LEU A 15 15.20 24.12 2.84
CA LEU A 15 14.03 23.49 2.21
C LEU A 15 13.08 24.50 1.53
N ALA A 16 12.99 25.72 2.02
CA ALA A 16 12.22 26.79 1.39
C ALA A 16 12.77 27.20 0.00
N ASN A 17 13.99 26.79 -0.32
CA ASN A 17 14.62 27.03 -1.63
C ASN A 17 14.59 25.77 -2.54
N VAL A 18 13.84 24.73 -2.20
CA VAL A 18 13.69 23.55 -3.05
C VAL A 18 12.59 23.81 -4.08
N VAL A 19 12.97 24.18 -5.27
CA VAL A 19 12.10 24.22 -6.43
C VAL A 19 11.60 22.78 -6.69
N PRO A 20 10.29 22.54 -6.87
CA PRO A 20 9.80 21.22 -7.19
C PRO A 20 10.43 20.71 -8.48
N LEU A 21 10.99 19.50 -8.43
CA LEU A 21 11.56 18.81 -9.59
C LEU A 21 10.43 18.31 -10.50
N ASN A 22 9.87 19.19 -11.31
CA ASN A 22 9.23 18.75 -12.54
C ASN A 22 10.33 18.57 -13.60
N PRO A 23 10.28 17.52 -14.43
CA PRO A 23 11.15 17.44 -15.60
C PRO A 23 10.69 18.51 -16.60
N VAL A 24 11.26 19.70 -16.48
CA VAL A 24 11.07 20.76 -17.46
C VAL A 24 11.83 20.35 -18.72
N SER A 25 11.14 20.20 -19.82
CA SER A 25 11.74 20.23 -21.15
C SER A 25 12.53 21.54 -21.30
N MET A 26 13.79 21.42 -21.70
CA MET A 26 14.78 22.51 -21.71
C MET A 26 14.58 23.49 -22.90
N ASP A 27 13.39 23.91 -23.25
CA ASP A 27 13.15 24.78 -24.39
C ASP A 27 12.15 25.94 -24.18
N GLU A 28 11.91 26.35 -22.94
CA GLU A 28 11.17 27.61 -22.70
C GLU A 28 12.05 28.63 -22.00
N GLU A 29 12.40 29.71 -22.72
CA GLU A 29 13.05 30.92 -22.21
C GLU A 29 12.14 31.53 -21.13
N GLN A 30 12.54 31.45 -19.87
CA GLN A 30 11.87 32.15 -18.77
C GLN A 30 12.11 33.64 -18.91
N GLU A 31 11.14 34.39 -19.36
CA GLU A 31 11.14 35.84 -19.33
C GLU A 31 10.94 36.30 -17.86
N ALA A 32 12.02 36.73 -17.21
CA ALA A 32 11.95 37.40 -15.93
C ALA A 32 11.47 38.84 -16.14
N THR A 33 10.43 39.25 -15.44
CA THR A 33 9.98 40.66 -15.45
C THR A 33 10.83 41.48 -14.49
N PHE A 34 11.37 42.60 -14.99
CA PHE A 34 12.20 43.53 -14.23
C PHE A 34 11.44 44.83 -13.98
N GLU A 35 11.20 45.19 -12.74
CA GLU A 35 10.68 46.49 -12.38
C GLU A 35 11.78 47.32 -11.71
N LEU A 36 12.01 48.54 -12.20
CA LEU A 36 12.95 49.52 -11.66
C LEU A 36 12.23 50.39 -10.63
N GLU A 37 12.68 50.36 -9.40
CA GLU A 37 12.16 51.26 -8.37
C GLU A 37 12.83 52.67 -8.45
N PRO A 38 12.13 53.74 -7.98
CA PRO A 38 12.63 55.11 -8.07
C PRO A 38 13.91 55.36 -7.25
N ASP A 39 14.28 54.49 -6.34
CA ASP A 39 15.49 54.53 -5.52
C ASP A 39 16.72 53.83 -6.17
N GLY A 40 16.53 53.29 -7.39
CA GLY A 40 17.57 52.56 -8.13
C GLY A 40 17.67 51.08 -7.81
N GLY A 41 16.71 50.53 -7.01
CA GLY A 41 16.58 49.10 -6.79
C GLY A 41 15.92 48.40 -8.00
N VAL A 42 16.31 47.16 -8.26
CA VAL A 42 15.70 46.31 -9.29
C VAL A 42 15.01 45.18 -8.59
N ILE A 43 13.67 45.14 -8.68
CA ILE A 43 12.89 43.97 -8.28
C ILE A 43 12.88 43.00 -9.45
N VAL A 44 13.43 41.82 -9.25
CA VAL A 44 13.35 40.73 -10.22
C VAL A 44 12.26 39.79 -9.71
N ASP A 45 11.11 39.83 -10.36
CA ASP A 45 10.02 38.92 -10.05
C ASP A 45 10.20 37.62 -10.84
N PHE A 46 10.57 36.56 -10.14
CA PHE A 46 10.62 35.19 -10.66
C PHE A 46 9.30 34.44 -10.42
N SER A 47 8.31 35.07 -9.83
CA SER A 47 6.98 34.55 -9.73
C SER A 47 6.23 34.80 -11.04
N THR A 48 6.68 34.17 -12.12
CA THR A 48 5.73 33.84 -13.15
C THR A 48 4.75 32.91 -12.48
N THR A 49 3.63 33.41 -12.06
CA THR A 49 2.43 32.64 -11.83
C THR A 49 2.10 32.01 -13.18
N VAL A 50 2.77 30.92 -13.50
CA VAL A 50 2.19 29.91 -14.34
C VAL A 50 1.05 29.41 -13.46
N GLU A 51 -0.11 30.02 -13.61
CA GLU A 51 -1.35 29.38 -13.21
C GLU A 51 -1.29 28.03 -13.92
N MET A 52 -1.00 27.00 -13.12
CA MET A 52 -1.01 25.63 -13.60
C MET A 52 -2.49 25.25 -13.84
N GLU A 53 -3.05 25.77 -14.93
CA GLU A 53 -4.32 25.29 -15.53
C GLU A 53 -4.24 23.83 -15.95
N ALA A 54 -3.09 23.16 -15.72
CA ALA A 54 -2.86 21.78 -16.11
C ALA A 54 -3.41 20.73 -15.12
N GLU A 55 -4.00 21.12 -13.99
CA GLU A 55 -4.52 20.14 -13.04
C GLU A 55 -5.92 19.60 -13.37
N GLU A 56 -6.76 20.35 -14.09
CA GLU A 56 -8.11 19.89 -14.43
C GLU A 56 -8.15 18.66 -15.35
N PRO A 57 -7.40 18.57 -16.45
CA PRO A 57 -7.44 17.40 -17.30
C PRO A 57 -6.91 16.13 -16.64
N VAL A 58 -5.99 16.24 -15.66
CA VAL A 58 -5.45 15.09 -14.94
C VAL A 58 -6.47 14.58 -13.89
N LYS A 59 -7.19 15.46 -13.24
CA LYS A 59 -8.29 15.07 -12.32
C LYS A 59 -9.42 14.37 -13.06
N GLU A 60 -9.78 14.87 -14.23
CA GLU A 60 -10.82 14.27 -15.06
C GLU A 60 -10.40 12.88 -15.56
N TRP A 61 -9.12 12.70 -15.91
CA TRP A 61 -8.59 11.40 -16.37
C TRP A 61 -8.71 10.30 -15.32
N TYR A 62 -8.39 10.59 -14.06
CA TYR A 62 -8.49 9.65 -12.94
C TYR A 62 -9.82 9.73 -12.19
N GLY A 63 -10.81 10.44 -12.75
CA GLY A 63 -12.16 10.53 -12.21
C GLY A 63 -12.86 9.17 -12.14
N ASN A 64 -13.94 9.10 -11.37
CA ASN A 64 -14.77 7.91 -11.27
C ASN A 64 -15.57 7.70 -12.55
N LEU A 65 -15.33 6.59 -13.23
CA LEU A 65 -16.03 6.22 -14.47
C LEU A 65 -17.38 5.54 -14.21
N ALA A 66 -17.63 5.07 -12.99
CA ALA A 66 -18.89 4.40 -12.64
C ALA A 66 -20.13 5.29 -12.90
N GLU A 67 -19.97 6.61 -12.80
CA GLU A 67 -21.04 7.57 -13.06
C GLU A 67 -21.42 7.69 -14.55
N LYS A 68 -20.59 7.15 -15.45
CA LYS A 68 -20.75 7.25 -16.91
C LYS A 68 -21.26 5.95 -17.55
N LEU A 69 -21.35 4.88 -16.79
CA LEU A 69 -21.75 3.55 -17.23
C LEU A 69 -23.20 3.27 -16.89
N ASP A 70 -23.85 2.40 -17.64
CA ASP A 70 -25.20 1.96 -17.39
C ASP A 70 -25.28 0.97 -16.22
N ASP A 71 -26.41 0.94 -15.52
CA ASP A 71 -26.63 0.09 -14.34
C ASP A 71 -26.46 -1.41 -14.66
N ASP A 72 -26.83 -1.85 -15.86
CA ASP A 72 -26.67 -3.24 -16.30
C ASP A 72 -25.19 -3.60 -16.48
N GLU A 73 -24.39 -2.70 -17.06
CA GLU A 73 -22.93 -2.88 -17.20
C GLU A 73 -22.23 -2.88 -15.83
N LEU A 74 -22.64 -1.98 -14.94
CA LEU A 74 -22.11 -1.91 -13.57
C LEU A 74 -22.42 -3.19 -12.78
N SER A 75 -23.63 -3.72 -12.92
CA SER A 75 -24.04 -4.96 -12.25
C SER A 75 -23.23 -6.15 -12.74
N GLN A 76 -22.99 -6.25 -14.04
CA GLN A 76 -22.17 -7.31 -14.62
C GLN A 76 -20.70 -7.21 -14.15
N ILE A 77 -20.11 -6.02 -14.15
CA ILE A 77 -18.76 -5.79 -13.65
C ILE A 77 -18.65 -6.17 -12.17
N ALA A 78 -19.64 -5.82 -11.36
CA ALA A 78 -19.65 -6.16 -9.94
C ALA A 78 -19.69 -7.68 -9.70
N GLU A 79 -20.52 -8.38 -10.47
CA GLU A 79 -20.62 -9.85 -10.39
C GLU A 79 -19.30 -10.52 -10.82
N ASP A 80 -18.70 -10.05 -11.89
CA ASP A 80 -17.40 -10.54 -12.37
C ASP A 80 -16.29 -10.31 -11.32
N VAL A 81 -16.24 -9.13 -10.71
CA VAL A 81 -15.29 -8.79 -9.64
C VAL A 81 -15.46 -9.72 -8.45
N TYR A 82 -16.69 -9.95 -8.01
CA TYR A 82 -16.98 -10.83 -6.87
C TYR A 82 -16.62 -12.29 -7.19
N ASN A 83 -17.02 -12.80 -8.34
CA ASN A 83 -16.72 -14.18 -8.76
C ASN A 83 -15.20 -14.40 -8.90
N ASN A 84 -14.51 -13.41 -9.42
CA ASN A 84 -13.05 -13.42 -9.52
C ASN A 84 -12.38 -13.45 -8.15
N TYR A 85 -12.86 -12.65 -7.19
CA TYR A 85 -12.39 -12.66 -5.82
C TYR A 85 -12.60 -14.02 -5.15
N ASP A 86 -13.80 -14.60 -5.27
CA ASP A 86 -14.11 -15.90 -4.69
C ASP A 86 -13.27 -17.03 -5.29
N ALA A 87 -13.04 -17.01 -6.61
CA ALA A 87 -12.15 -17.95 -7.29
C ALA A 87 -10.70 -17.84 -6.79
N ASP A 88 -10.18 -16.62 -6.62
CA ASP A 88 -8.82 -16.40 -6.13
C ASP A 88 -8.70 -16.81 -4.65
N LYS A 89 -9.70 -16.53 -3.82
CA LYS A 89 -9.79 -16.98 -2.43
C LYS A 89 -9.79 -18.50 -2.33
N SER A 90 -10.63 -19.15 -3.14
CA SER A 90 -10.70 -20.62 -3.19
C SER A 90 -9.38 -21.25 -3.66
N SER A 91 -8.68 -20.63 -4.62
CA SER A 91 -7.44 -21.17 -5.18
C SER A 91 -6.29 -21.31 -4.16
N ARG A 92 -6.34 -20.55 -3.06
CA ARG A 92 -5.30 -20.59 -2.01
C ARG A 92 -5.74 -21.27 -0.71
N SER A 93 -6.94 -21.85 -0.65
CA SER A 93 -7.50 -22.43 0.57
C SER A 93 -6.62 -23.52 1.19
N ASP A 94 -6.01 -24.39 0.36
CA ASP A 94 -5.09 -25.41 0.84
C ASP A 94 -3.82 -24.82 1.45
N TRP A 95 -3.31 -23.75 0.87
CA TRP A 95 -2.17 -23.00 1.39
C TRP A 95 -2.55 -22.31 2.72
N GLU A 96 -3.73 -21.70 2.84
CA GLU A 96 -4.22 -21.09 4.08
C GLU A 96 -4.34 -22.11 5.22
N SER A 97 -4.86 -23.31 4.96
CA SER A 97 -5.01 -24.37 5.96
C SER A 97 -3.68 -24.80 6.61
N MET A 98 -2.56 -24.62 5.92
CA MET A 98 -1.23 -24.86 6.49
C MET A 98 -0.87 -23.82 7.55
N PHE A 99 -1.34 -22.57 7.40
CA PHE A 99 -1.08 -21.53 8.40
C PHE A 99 -1.88 -21.73 9.67
N GLU A 100 -3.11 -22.20 9.56
CA GLU A 100 -3.92 -22.51 10.74
C GLU A 100 -3.18 -23.48 11.67
N ARG A 101 -2.53 -24.50 11.11
CA ARG A 101 -1.67 -25.42 11.86
C ARG A 101 -0.40 -24.75 12.36
N GLY A 102 0.22 -23.90 11.52
CA GLY A 102 1.45 -23.19 11.89
C GLY A 102 1.25 -22.24 13.05
N PHE A 103 0.10 -21.59 13.15
CA PHE A 103 -0.22 -20.71 14.27
C PHE A 103 -0.32 -21.45 15.60
N ASP A 104 -0.85 -22.67 15.64
CA ASP A 104 -0.87 -23.47 16.86
C ASP A 104 0.55 -23.75 17.40
N LEU A 105 1.54 -23.75 16.51
CA LEU A 105 2.94 -24.01 16.86
C LEU A 105 3.71 -22.75 17.32
N LEU A 106 3.10 -21.56 17.28
CA LEU A 106 3.76 -20.35 17.78
C LEU A 106 4.00 -20.37 19.30
N GLY A 107 3.24 -21.18 20.03
CA GLY A 107 3.43 -21.32 21.47
C GLY A 107 3.07 -20.08 22.29
N LEU A 108 2.25 -19.17 21.74
CA LEU A 108 1.82 -17.94 22.42
C LEU A 108 0.72 -18.18 23.46
N LYS A 109 -0.03 -19.27 23.33
CA LYS A 109 -1.08 -19.63 24.26
C LYS A 109 -0.46 -20.35 25.46
N ILE A 110 -0.67 -19.81 26.67
CA ILE A 110 -0.39 -20.52 27.90
C ILE A 110 -1.43 -21.63 28.00
N GLN A 111 -1.04 -22.85 27.65
CA GLN A 111 -1.89 -24.02 27.79
C GLN A 111 -1.70 -24.58 29.21
N ASP A 112 -2.80 -24.88 29.89
CA ASP A 112 -2.76 -25.78 31.03
C ASP A 112 -2.28 -27.14 30.54
N SER A 113 -1.02 -27.45 30.76
CA SER A 113 -0.41 -28.66 30.23
C SER A 113 -1.01 -29.86 31.01
N SER A 114 -1.80 -30.66 30.29
CA SER A 114 -2.09 -32.00 30.79
C SER A 114 -0.82 -32.84 30.58
N GLU A 115 -0.15 -33.24 31.66
CA GLU A 115 0.96 -34.18 31.57
C GLU A 115 0.47 -35.45 30.89
N PRO A 116 1.05 -35.86 29.73
CA PRO A 116 0.64 -37.08 29.04
C PRO A 116 0.93 -38.32 29.85
N PHE A 117 1.86 -38.24 30.82
CA PHE A 117 2.18 -39.24 31.85
C PHE A 117 2.91 -38.54 33.01
N GLU A 118 2.87 -39.13 34.23
CA GLU A 118 3.49 -38.56 35.43
C GLU A 118 5.00 -38.34 35.24
N GLY A 119 5.45 -37.09 35.39
CA GLY A 119 6.84 -36.66 35.17
C GLY A 119 7.20 -36.30 33.74
N ALA A 120 6.23 -36.19 32.82
CA ALA A 120 6.49 -35.70 31.46
C ALA A 120 6.89 -34.21 31.44
N CYS A 121 7.86 -33.86 30.63
CA CYS A 121 8.21 -32.46 30.41
C CYS A 121 7.16 -31.82 29.46
N THR A 122 6.46 -30.81 29.99
CA THR A 122 5.45 -30.06 29.24
C THR A 122 5.95 -28.70 28.73
N ALA A 123 7.27 -28.48 28.83
CA ALA A 123 7.89 -27.24 28.33
C ALA A 123 7.84 -27.16 26.80
N VAL A 124 7.12 -26.17 26.27
CA VAL A 124 7.10 -25.85 24.85
C VAL A 124 8.18 -24.81 24.57
N HIS A 125 9.05 -25.10 23.61
CA HIS A 125 10.06 -24.13 23.17
C HIS A 125 9.49 -23.24 22.04
N PRO A 126 9.36 -21.92 22.23
CA PRO A 126 8.74 -21.03 21.24
C PRO A 126 9.72 -20.67 20.11
N LEU A 127 10.29 -21.68 19.43
CA LEU A 127 11.34 -21.53 18.43
C LEU A 127 10.93 -20.65 17.25
N LEU A 128 9.67 -20.76 16.82
CA LEU A 128 9.14 -19.98 15.68
C LEU A 128 9.10 -18.49 16.00
N ILE A 129 8.50 -18.14 17.15
CA ILE A 129 8.38 -16.74 17.55
C ILE A 129 9.75 -16.12 17.85
N GLU A 130 10.65 -16.87 18.50
CA GLU A 130 12.02 -16.43 18.76
C GLU A 130 12.76 -16.12 17.44
N SER A 131 12.61 -16.98 16.44
CA SER A 131 13.24 -16.82 15.15
C SER A 131 12.67 -15.61 14.39
N ALA A 132 11.35 -15.39 14.46
CA ALA A 132 10.69 -14.25 13.84
C ALA A 132 11.12 -12.91 14.49
N VAL A 133 11.15 -12.84 15.81
CA VAL A 133 11.59 -11.66 16.57
C VAL A 133 13.07 -11.35 16.30
N LYS A 134 13.93 -12.38 16.25
CA LYS A 134 15.35 -12.19 15.89
C LYS A 134 15.52 -11.65 14.47
N PHE A 135 14.73 -12.14 13.52
CA PHE A 135 14.73 -11.62 12.15
C PHE A 135 14.27 -10.16 12.13
N GLN A 136 13.11 -9.86 12.73
CA GLN A 136 12.55 -8.51 12.80
C GLN A 136 13.56 -7.51 13.38
N SER A 137 14.15 -7.84 14.54
CA SER A 137 15.11 -6.94 15.21
C SER A 137 16.34 -6.65 14.37
N LYS A 138 16.91 -7.68 13.72
CA LYS A 138 18.09 -7.49 12.86
C LYS A 138 17.75 -6.73 11.59
N ALA A 139 16.65 -7.08 10.93
CA ALA A 139 16.22 -6.43 9.71
C ALA A 139 15.87 -4.95 9.97
N SER A 140 15.19 -4.65 11.07
CA SER A 140 14.86 -3.27 11.46
C SER A 140 16.11 -2.42 11.65
N GLN A 141 17.14 -2.94 12.35
CA GLN A 141 18.41 -2.23 12.56
C GLN A 141 19.17 -1.98 11.24
N GLU A 142 19.13 -2.91 10.30
CA GLU A 142 19.81 -2.77 9.02
C GLU A 142 19.09 -1.85 8.04
N LEU A 143 17.75 -1.88 8.05
CA LEU A 143 16.92 -1.09 7.15
C LEU A 143 16.71 0.35 7.61
N PHE A 144 16.75 0.59 8.92
CA PHE A 144 16.58 1.91 9.53
C PHE A 144 17.81 2.34 10.33
N PRO A 145 18.98 2.52 9.67
CA PRO A 145 20.16 3.03 10.36
C PRO A 145 19.95 4.49 10.75
N SER A 146 20.69 4.96 11.75
CA SER A 146 20.63 6.35 12.25
C SER A 146 20.89 7.41 11.18
N ALA A 147 21.56 7.05 10.08
CA ALA A 147 21.80 7.93 8.94
C ALA A 147 20.61 8.04 7.95
N GLY A 148 19.51 7.38 8.27
CA GLY A 148 18.30 7.27 7.44
C GLY A 148 18.29 6.05 6.51
N PRO A 149 17.09 5.56 6.11
CA PRO A 149 16.92 4.35 5.32
C PRO A 149 17.39 4.49 3.87
N VAL A 150 17.46 5.70 3.33
CA VAL A 150 17.79 5.93 1.92
C VAL A 150 19.25 6.28 1.73
N LYS A 151 19.88 5.57 0.80
CA LYS A 151 21.22 5.88 0.28
C LYS A 151 21.12 6.12 -1.22
N THR A 152 21.84 7.12 -1.72
CA THR A 152 21.91 7.42 -3.15
C THR A 152 23.25 6.96 -3.72
N GLN A 153 23.21 6.44 -4.96
CA GLN A 153 24.39 6.04 -5.72
C GLN A 153 24.34 6.69 -7.09
N ILE A 154 25.43 7.33 -7.50
CA ILE A 154 25.55 7.93 -8.81
C ILE A 154 25.98 6.84 -9.79
N LEU A 155 25.16 6.63 -10.84
CA LEU A 155 25.52 5.74 -11.95
C LEU A 155 26.29 6.54 -13.00
N GLY A 156 27.46 6.02 -13.42
CA GLY A 156 28.35 6.66 -14.40
C GLY A 156 29.39 7.59 -13.79
N LYS A 157 29.84 8.58 -14.55
CA LYS A 157 30.89 9.52 -14.11
C LYS A 157 30.32 10.49 -13.07
N SER A 158 30.95 10.55 -11.89
CA SER A 158 30.65 11.55 -10.88
C SER A 158 31.20 12.92 -11.27
N ASN A 159 30.46 13.96 -10.90
CA ASN A 159 30.94 15.34 -10.88
C ASN A 159 30.34 16.04 -9.63
N PRO A 160 30.87 17.18 -9.18
CA PRO A 160 30.40 17.86 -7.96
C PRO A 160 28.91 18.22 -7.99
N GLU A 161 28.36 18.58 -9.15
CA GLU A 161 26.94 18.92 -9.28
C GLU A 161 26.04 17.71 -9.08
N ARG A 162 26.39 16.55 -9.67
CA ARG A 162 25.68 15.29 -9.46
C ARG A 162 25.76 14.81 -8.03
N GLU A 163 26.89 15.01 -7.36
CA GLU A 163 27.05 14.69 -5.93
C GLU A 163 26.12 15.55 -5.04
N MET A 164 26.04 16.86 -5.33
CA MET A 164 25.10 17.74 -4.65
C MET A 164 23.66 17.35 -4.90
N GLN A 165 23.30 17.00 -6.13
CA GLN A 165 21.95 16.50 -6.46
C GLN A 165 21.63 15.20 -5.73
N ALA A 166 22.54 14.22 -5.74
CA ALA A 166 22.38 12.95 -5.05
C ALA A 166 22.17 13.16 -3.53
N ASN A 167 22.92 14.07 -2.92
CA ASN A 167 22.75 14.41 -1.51
C ASN A 167 21.40 15.09 -1.22
N ARG A 168 20.93 15.99 -2.09
CA ARG A 168 19.58 16.59 -1.95
C ARG A 168 18.50 15.54 -2.04
N VAL A 169 18.54 14.66 -3.05
CA VAL A 169 17.59 13.57 -3.20
C VAL A 169 17.61 12.64 -1.98
N LYS A 170 18.78 12.25 -1.50
CA LYS A 170 18.92 11.45 -0.28
C LYS A 170 18.26 12.11 0.92
N ASN A 171 18.56 13.38 1.16
CA ASN A 171 18.02 14.11 2.32
C ASN A 171 16.51 14.28 2.22
N PHE A 172 16.00 14.61 1.03
CA PHE A 172 14.56 14.75 0.80
C PHE A 172 13.81 13.41 1.00
N MET A 173 14.31 12.32 0.42
CA MET A 173 13.68 11.01 0.60
C MET A 173 13.73 10.52 2.05
N ASN A 174 14.83 10.75 2.77
CA ASN A 174 14.90 10.43 4.18
C ASN A 174 13.89 11.27 4.98
N TYR A 175 13.82 12.58 4.75
CA TYR A 175 12.82 13.44 5.37
C TYR A 175 11.38 12.97 5.08
N GLN A 176 11.09 12.59 3.84
CA GLN A 176 9.79 12.08 3.45
C GLN A 176 9.41 10.81 4.22
N LEU A 177 10.33 9.86 4.35
CA LEU A 177 10.06 8.58 5.02
C LEU A 177 10.06 8.66 6.54
N THR A 178 10.80 9.61 7.15
CA THR A 178 10.91 9.70 8.61
C THR A 178 10.00 10.75 9.24
N GLU A 179 9.67 11.83 8.51
CA GLU A 179 8.92 12.98 9.04
C GLU A 179 7.54 13.15 8.39
N GLN A 180 7.48 13.04 7.06
CA GLN A 180 6.21 13.20 6.35
C GLN A 180 5.31 11.98 6.42
N MET A 181 5.90 10.79 6.59
CA MET A 181 5.19 9.50 6.66
C MET A 181 5.43 8.85 8.03
N PRO A 182 4.81 9.35 9.12
CA PRO A 182 5.06 8.85 10.47
C PRO A 182 4.69 7.37 10.63
N GLU A 183 3.71 6.89 9.85
CA GLU A 183 3.29 5.49 9.83
C GLU A 183 4.30 4.54 9.16
N TYR A 184 5.26 5.07 8.38
CA TYR A 184 6.12 4.24 7.52
C TYR A 184 6.94 3.21 8.30
N PHE A 185 7.50 3.62 9.44
CA PHE A 185 8.31 2.76 10.30
C PHE A 185 7.47 1.67 10.94
N ASP A 186 6.35 2.05 11.56
CA ASP A 186 5.46 1.12 12.29
C ASP A 186 4.86 0.07 11.34
N GLU A 187 4.40 0.51 10.18
CA GLU A 187 3.86 -0.37 9.14
C GLU A 187 4.94 -1.31 8.55
N PHE A 188 6.18 -0.84 8.50
CA PHE A 188 7.29 -1.66 8.05
C PHE A 188 7.71 -2.68 9.12
N GLU A 189 7.72 -2.29 10.39
CA GLU A 189 8.03 -3.17 11.52
C GLU A 189 7.00 -4.30 11.65
N ARG A 190 5.71 -3.98 11.51
CA ARG A 190 4.63 -4.99 11.43
C ARG A 190 4.87 -5.97 10.28
N MET A 191 5.20 -5.47 9.10
CA MET A 191 5.52 -6.31 7.95
C MET A 191 6.72 -7.23 8.22
N LEU A 192 7.79 -6.74 8.85
CA LEU A 192 8.98 -7.51 9.17
C LEU A 192 8.72 -8.64 10.17
N PHE A 193 7.69 -8.53 11.00
CA PHE A 193 7.26 -9.61 11.88
C PHE A 193 6.45 -10.67 11.13
N HIS A 194 5.49 -10.24 10.29
CA HIS A 194 4.63 -11.16 9.54
C HIS A 194 5.36 -11.90 8.43
N LEU A 195 6.28 -11.23 7.73
CA LEU A 195 6.98 -11.77 6.57
C LEU A 195 7.72 -13.10 6.84
N PRO A 196 8.55 -13.22 7.89
CA PRO A 196 9.25 -14.47 8.16
C PRO A 196 8.32 -15.58 8.60
N LEU A 197 7.23 -15.31 9.29
CA LEU A 197 6.28 -16.33 9.75
C LEU A 197 5.52 -16.93 8.58
N ILE A 198 4.89 -16.08 7.80
CA ILE A 198 3.94 -16.46 6.74
C ILE A 198 4.66 -16.72 5.41
N GLY A 199 5.72 -15.97 5.13
CA GLY A 199 6.50 -16.09 3.90
C GLY A 199 6.14 -15.08 2.82
N SER A 200 5.01 -14.40 2.92
CA SER A 200 4.58 -13.33 2.01
C SER A 200 3.98 -12.16 2.77
N ALA A 201 4.28 -10.96 2.30
CA ALA A 201 3.74 -9.73 2.81
C ALA A 201 3.58 -8.72 1.67
N PHE A 202 2.65 -7.79 1.80
CA PHE A 202 2.39 -6.79 0.79
C PHE A 202 2.47 -5.39 1.39
N LYS A 203 2.87 -4.42 0.57
CA LYS A 203 2.71 -2.99 0.88
C LYS A 203 1.95 -2.32 -0.25
N LYS A 204 0.97 -1.52 0.10
CA LYS A 204 0.28 -0.61 -0.80
C LYS A 204 0.96 0.75 -0.74
N VAL A 205 1.33 1.29 -1.91
CA VAL A 205 1.96 2.61 -2.04
C VAL A 205 1.11 3.45 -2.97
N TYR A 206 0.62 4.56 -2.48
CA TYR A 206 -0.23 5.47 -3.23
C TYR A 206 -0.08 6.91 -2.74
N TYR A 207 -0.58 7.86 -3.50
CA TYR A 207 -0.66 9.25 -3.09
C TYR A 207 -2.06 9.52 -2.54
N ASP A 208 -2.14 9.95 -1.28
CA ASP A 208 -3.40 10.32 -0.65
C ASP A 208 -3.68 11.81 -0.91
N ALA A 209 -4.75 12.07 -1.67
CA ALA A 209 -5.15 13.43 -2.03
C ALA A 209 -5.65 14.25 -0.82
N ASN A 210 -6.21 13.58 0.20
CA ASN A 210 -6.69 14.23 1.42
C ASN A 210 -5.53 14.65 2.32
N LEU A 211 -4.54 13.76 2.47
CA LEU A 211 -3.32 14.02 3.24
C LEU A 211 -2.27 14.81 2.43
N LYS A 212 -2.44 14.92 1.11
CA LYS A 212 -1.51 15.58 0.17
C LYS A 212 -0.07 15.04 0.28
N ARG A 213 0.09 13.75 0.52
CA ARG A 213 1.37 13.08 0.66
C ARG A 213 1.31 11.63 0.19
N PRO A 214 2.44 11.02 -0.16
CA PRO A 214 2.50 9.57 -0.36
C PRO A 214 2.26 8.83 0.96
N VAL A 215 1.64 7.67 0.84
CA VAL A 215 1.32 6.75 1.94
C VAL A 215 1.83 5.37 1.58
N SER A 216 2.34 4.64 2.56
CA SER A 216 2.82 3.28 2.40
C SER A 216 2.30 2.41 3.54
N GLU A 217 1.26 1.63 3.26
CA GLU A 217 0.57 0.78 4.22
C GLU A 217 1.00 -0.68 4.09
N PHE A 218 1.10 -1.36 5.20
CA PHE A 218 1.22 -2.81 5.23
C PHE A 218 -0.15 -3.44 4.99
N VAL A 219 -0.21 -4.34 4.02
CA VAL A 219 -1.41 -5.11 3.71
C VAL A 219 -1.18 -6.56 4.16
N PRO A 220 -1.91 -7.02 5.17
CA PRO A 220 -1.83 -8.40 5.64
C PRO A 220 -2.27 -9.38 4.55
N ILE A 221 -1.81 -10.61 4.67
CA ILE A 221 -2.05 -11.66 3.67
C ILE A 221 -3.53 -12.04 3.54
N ASP A 222 -4.29 -11.92 4.61
CA ASP A 222 -5.73 -12.19 4.67
C ASP A 222 -6.58 -11.10 4.02
N GLN A 223 -5.98 -9.95 3.73
CA GLN A 223 -6.63 -8.84 3.03
C GLN A 223 -6.20 -8.69 1.57
N PHE A 224 -5.31 -9.56 1.07
CA PHE A 224 -4.82 -9.48 -0.30
C PHE A 224 -4.90 -10.81 -1.02
N TYR A 225 -5.69 -10.88 -2.08
CA TYR A 225 -6.01 -12.10 -2.81
C TYR A 225 -5.49 -12.03 -4.24
N VAL A 226 -4.75 -13.06 -4.61
CA VAL A 226 -4.21 -13.28 -5.97
C VAL A 226 -4.33 -14.77 -6.26
N SER A 227 -4.57 -15.13 -7.50
CA SER A 227 -4.55 -16.53 -7.90
C SER A 227 -3.24 -17.22 -7.48
N TYR A 228 -3.36 -18.38 -6.83
CA TYR A 228 -2.20 -19.18 -6.38
C TYR A 228 -1.21 -19.49 -7.50
N TYR A 229 -1.72 -19.61 -8.72
CA TYR A 229 -0.93 -19.97 -9.91
C TYR A 229 -0.28 -18.78 -10.61
N ALA A 230 -0.51 -17.56 -10.15
CA ALA A 230 0.14 -16.38 -10.70
C ALA A 230 1.66 -16.43 -10.44
N SER A 231 2.45 -16.04 -11.41
CA SER A 231 3.92 -16.02 -11.26
C SER A 231 4.43 -14.80 -10.48
N ASN A 232 3.81 -13.63 -10.66
CA ASN A 232 4.11 -12.39 -9.95
C ASN A 232 2.97 -11.37 -10.16
N LEU A 233 2.98 -10.27 -9.38
CA LEU A 233 1.94 -9.22 -9.46
C LEU A 233 1.86 -8.53 -10.82
N ARG A 234 2.99 -8.39 -11.53
CA ARG A 234 3.00 -7.71 -12.85
C ARG A 234 2.28 -8.53 -13.92
N LYS A 235 2.40 -9.87 -13.83
CA LYS A 235 1.83 -10.82 -14.79
C LYS A 235 0.48 -11.39 -14.35
N ALA A 236 0.07 -11.12 -13.11
CA ALA A 236 -1.23 -11.53 -12.64
C ALA A 236 -2.33 -10.76 -13.39
N ASP A 237 -3.32 -11.48 -13.90
CA ASP A 237 -4.43 -10.88 -14.63
C ASP A 237 -5.22 -9.93 -13.71
N ARG A 238 -5.36 -10.34 -12.43
CA ARG A 238 -6.05 -9.56 -11.42
C ARG A 238 -5.49 -9.81 -10.02
N TYR A 239 -5.79 -8.91 -9.12
CA TYR A 239 -5.63 -9.07 -7.67
C TYR A 239 -6.61 -8.18 -6.93
N THR A 240 -7.03 -8.63 -5.76
CA THR A 240 -8.06 -7.98 -4.95
C THR A 240 -7.52 -7.62 -3.59
N HIS A 241 -7.71 -6.39 -3.17
CA HIS A 241 -7.44 -5.89 -1.82
C HIS A 241 -8.77 -5.70 -1.09
N VAL A 242 -8.94 -6.38 0.03
CA VAL A 242 -10.10 -6.26 0.90
C VAL A 242 -9.85 -5.12 1.89
N ILE A 243 -10.72 -4.13 1.89
CA ILE A 243 -10.59 -2.92 2.70
C ILE A 243 -11.78 -2.84 3.65
N TYR A 244 -11.51 -2.72 4.93
CA TYR A 244 -12.53 -2.47 5.94
C TYR A 244 -12.66 -0.96 6.17
N ARG A 245 -13.90 -0.45 6.05
CA ARG A 245 -14.17 0.99 6.21
C ARG A 245 -15.28 1.21 7.21
N SER A 246 -15.02 2.09 8.20
CA SER A 246 -16.06 2.56 9.09
C SER A 246 -17.09 3.39 8.30
N PRO A 247 -18.36 3.48 8.76
CA PRO A 247 -19.38 4.34 8.12
C PRO A 247 -18.92 5.80 8.01
N ILE A 248 -18.17 6.29 9.01
CA ILE A 248 -17.64 7.64 9.04
C ILE A 248 -16.58 7.85 7.95
N ASP A 249 -15.67 6.90 7.79
CA ASP A 249 -14.60 7.03 6.81
C ASP A 249 -15.13 6.85 5.39
N LEU A 250 -16.08 5.93 5.19
CA LEU A 250 -16.78 5.82 3.90
C LEU A 250 -17.50 7.12 3.52
N ALA A 251 -18.19 7.76 4.48
CA ALA A 251 -18.86 9.05 4.25
C ALA A 251 -17.86 10.18 3.92
N LYS A 252 -16.64 10.16 4.47
CA LYS A 252 -15.56 11.09 4.09
C LYS A 252 -15.07 10.82 2.67
N ASP A 253 -14.88 9.54 2.31
CA ASP A 253 -14.42 9.13 1.00
C ASP A 253 -15.46 9.50 -0.09
N ILE A 254 -16.75 9.37 0.19
CA ILE A 254 -17.84 9.83 -0.70
C ILE A 254 -17.80 11.35 -0.86
N ARG A 255 -17.70 12.11 0.25
CA ARG A 255 -17.63 13.59 0.19
C ARG A 255 -16.41 14.12 -0.55
N SER A 256 -15.31 13.40 -0.51
CA SER A 256 -14.09 13.77 -1.26
C SER A 256 -14.13 13.35 -2.73
N GLY A 257 -15.24 12.74 -3.20
CA GLY A 257 -15.40 12.28 -4.58
C GLY A 257 -14.55 11.06 -4.94
N ILE A 258 -14.11 10.30 -3.93
CA ILE A 258 -13.40 9.04 -4.14
C ILE A 258 -14.39 7.96 -4.57
N TYR A 259 -15.54 7.90 -3.90
CA TYR A 259 -16.60 6.93 -4.17
C TYR A 259 -17.90 7.63 -4.56
N SER A 260 -18.72 6.98 -5.37
CA SER A 260 -20.07 7.44 -5.71
C SER A 260 -20.99 7.35 -4.49
N ASP A 261 -21.91 8.32 -4.37
CA ASP A 261 -22.93 8.31 -3.33
C ASP A 261 -24.09 7.39 -3.74
N LEU A 262 -24.08 6.18 -3.21
CA LEU A 262 -25.06 5.15 -3.50
C LEU A 262 -25.81 4.76 -2.22
N ASP A 263 -27.06 4.34 -2.38
CA ASP A 263 -27.85 3.75 -1.30
C ASP A 263 -27.30 2.35 -0.95
N LEU A 264 -26.48 2.27 0.10
CA LEU A 264 -25.89 1.03 0.59
C LEU A 264 -26.70 0.48 1.75
N PRO A 265 -26.66 -0.86 1.98
CA PRO A 265 -27.23 -1.44 3.20
C PRO A 265 -26.50 -0.92 4.44
N ASP A 266 -27.10 -1.10 5.61
CA ASP A 266 -26.44 -0.78 6.86
C ASP A 266 -25.13 -1.57 7.01
N ALA A 267 -24.10 -0.91 7.53
CA ALA A 267 -22.83 -1.57 7.81
C ALA A 267 -23.02 -2.71 8.81
N THR A 268 -22.38 -3.80 8.56
CA THR A 268 -22.46 -5.01 9.41
C THR A 268 -21.11 -5.30 10.05
N ASN A 269 -21.11 -6.13 11.09
CA ASN A 269 -19.87 -6.66 11.63
C ASN A 269 -19.33 -7.68 10.63
N PRO A 270 -18.14 -7.45 10.02
CA PRO A 270 -17.57 -8.40 9.10
C PRO A 270 -17.27 -9.72 9.81
N GLU A 271 -17.59 -10.84 9.17
CA GLU A 271 -17.16 -12.13 9.70
C GLU A 271 -15.62 -12.21 9.63
N PRO A 272 -14.96 -12.51 10.76
CA PRO A 272 -13.50 -12.63 10.76
C PRO A 272 -13.09 -13.79 9.85
N THR A 273 -12.04 -13.58 9.08
CA THR A 273 -11.44 -14.65 8.29
C THR A 273 -10.99 -15.79 9.21
N ALA A 274 -10.91 -17.03 8.69
CA ALA A 274 -10.40 -18.17 9.46
C ALA A 274 -9.01 -17.87 10.04
N PHE A 275 -8.18 -17.14 9.29
CA PHE A 275 -6.89 -16.63 9.73
C PHE A 275 -7.00 -15.67 10.93
N ALA A 276 -7.85 -14.64 10.86
CA ALA A 276 -8.07 -13.68 11.94
C ALA A 276 -8.62 -14.36 13.19
N SER A 277 -9.64 -15.22 13.04
CA SER A 277 -10.23 -15.99 14.14
C SER A 277 -9.20 -16.88 14.84
N LYS A 278 -8.27 -17.45 14.08
CA LYS A 278 -7.20 -18.28 14.64
C LYS A 278 -6.19 -17.43 15.41
N MET A 279 -5.81 -16.28 14.89
CA MET A 279 -4.93 -15.32 15.58
C MET A 279 -5.55 -14.87 16.89
N ASP A 280 -6.82 -14.50 16.91
CA ASP A 280 -7.55 -14.10 18.12
C ASP A 280 -7.55 -15.22 19.16
N THR A 281 -7.81 -16.45 18.73
CA THR A 281 -7.78 -17.62 19.60
C THR A 281 -6.41 -17.82 20.24
N ILE A 282 -5.31 -17.63 19.48
CA ILE A 282 -3.94 -17.78 19.98
C ILE A 282 -3.59 -16.67 20.96
N LEU A 283 -4.05 -15.46 20.71
CA LEU A 283 -3.89 -14.32 21.60
C LEU A 283 -4.77 -14.40 22.85
N GLY A 284 -5.64 -15.42 22.94
CA GLY A 284 -6.58 -15.59 24.05
C GLY A 284 -7.77 -14.63 23.99
N LEU A 285 -7.98 -14.02 22.83
CA LEU A 285 -9.15 -13.20 22.57
C LEU A 285 -10.33 -14.09 22.15
N SER A 286 -11.52 -13.72 22.56
CA SER A 286 -12.73 -14.36 22.03
C SER A 286 -12.93 -13.89 20.59
N PRO A 287 -13.18 -14.81 19.62
CA PRO A 287 -13.38 -14.40 18.25
C PRO A 287 -14.49 -13.34 18.15
N ALA A 288 -14.15 -12.22 17.57
CA ALA A 288 -15.04 -11.14 17.13
C ALA A 288 -16.20 -10.78 18.08
N MET A 289 -15.86 -10.14 19.18
CA MET A 289 -16.77 -9.23 19.88
C MET A 289 -16.54 -7.78 19.41
N ASP A 290 -15.91 -7.57 18.27
CA ASP A 290 -15.88 -6.23 17.70
C ASP A 290 -17.29 -5.88 17.27
N THR A 291 -17.85 -4.88 17.92
CA THR A 291 -19.23 -4.46 17.74
C THR A 291 -19.34 -3.29 16.78
N ASP A 292 -18.21 -2.81 16.28
CA ASP A 292 -18.21 -1.65 15.38
C ASP A 292 -18.52 -2.10 13.94
N PRO A 293 -19.68 -1.70 13.41
CA PRO A 293 -20.08 -2.08 12.06
C PRO A 293 -19.14 -1.45 11.02
N GLN A 294 -18.74 -2.23 10.03
CA GLN A 294 -17.85 -1.82 8.96
C GLN A 294 -18.42 -2.24 7.60
N TYR A 295 -18.06 -1.48 6.57
CA TYR A 295 -18.24 -1.88 5.18
C TYR A 295 -17.03 -2.66 4.71
N VAL A 296 -17.27 -3.76 4.01
CA VAL A 296 -16.21 -4.54 3.36
C VAL A 296 -16.17 -4.15 1.89
N LEU A 297 -15.07 -3.51 1.49
CA LEU A 297 -14.86 -3.07 0.12
C LEU A 297 -13.85 -3.99 -0.57
N LEU A 298 -14.18 -4.43 -1.77
CA LEU A 298 -13.28 -5.20 -2.64
C LEU A 298 -12.71 -4.27 -3.71
N GLU A 299 -11.44 -3.89 -3.54
CA GLU A 299 -10.68 -3.12 -4.53
C GLU A 299 -9.94 -4.11 -5.44
N GLN A 300 -10.45 -4.32 -6.64
CA GLN A 300 -9.84 -5.23 -7.61
C GLN A 300 -9.11 -4.45 -8.70
N HIS A 301 -7.85 -4.79 -8.89
CA HIS A 301 -7.04 -4.33 -10.01
C HIS A 301 -7.12 -5.39 -11.12
N CYS A 302 -7.83 -5.10 -12.20
CA CYS A 302 -8.11 -6.04 -13.28
C CYS A 302 -8.03 -5.38 -14.65
N PHE A 303 -8.22 -6.16 -15.69
CA PHE A 303 -8.36 -5.69 -17.06
C PHE A 303 -9.82 -5.76 -17.45
N LEU A 304 -10.38 -4.65 -17.94
CA LEU A 304 -11.76 -4.54 -18.39
C LEU A 304 -11.82 -3.94 -19.80
N GLU A 305 -12.82 -4.34 -20.57
CA GLU A 305 -13.17 -3.72 -21.84
C GLU A 305 -14.33 -2.75 -21.61
N ILE A 306 -14.01 -1.48 -21.36
CA ILE A 306 -15.01 -0.42 -21.21
C ILE A 306 -15.07 0.37 -22.51
N LYS A 307 -16.26 0.53 -23.07
CA LYS A 307 -16.49 1.30 -24.29
C LYS A 307 -16.42 2.79 -24.00
N GLU A 308 -15.24 3.34 -24.12
CA GLU A 308 -15.04 4.79 -24.11
C GLU A 308 -14.89 5.31 -25.56
N SER A 309 -15.27 6.57 -25.79
CA SER A 309 -15.18 7.20 -27.13
C SER A 309 -13.78 7.23 -27.72
N ASN A 310 -12.74 6.97 -26.91
CA ASN A 310 -11.33 6.96 -27.31
C ASN A 310 -10.65 5.59 -27.14
N SER A 311 -11.38 4.53 -26.76
CA SER A 311 -10.80 3.18 -26.65
C SER A 311 -10.87 2.48 -28.02
N GLU A 312 -9.79 1.82 -28.42
CA GLU A 312 -9.83 0.87 -29.54
C GLU A 312 -10.73 -0.31 -29.13
N GLU A 313 -11.75 -0.60 -29.93
CA GLU A 313 -12.68 -1.70 -29.67
C GLU A 313 -11.92 -3.04 -29.52
N GLY A 314 -12.25 -3.81 -28.48
CA GLY A 314 -11.74 -5.17 -28.27
C GLY A 314 -10.41 -5.28 -27.52
N ILE A 315 -9.94 -4.23 -26.86
CA ILE A 315 -8.74 -4.30 -26.02
C ILE A 315 -9.10 -4.04 -24.56
N ALA A 316 -8.86 -5.03 -23.72
CA ALA A 316 -9.03 -4.89 -22.27
C ALA A 316 -7.88 -4.01 -21.71
N LEU A 317 -8.24 -2.96 -20.98
CA LEU A 317 -7.32 -2.02 -20.36
C LEU A 317 -7.29 -2.19 -18.83
N PRO A 318 -6.22 -1.77 -18.15
CA PRO A 318 -6.12 -1.89 -16.71
C PRO A 318 -6.98 -0.86 -15.98
N TYR A 319 -7.85 -1.34 -15.09
CA TYR A 319 -8.70 -0.53 -14.22
C TYR A 319 -8.59 -0.97 -12.77
N ILE A 320 -9.00 -0.08 -11.87
CA ILE A 320 -9.24 -0.35 -10.45
C ILE A 320 -10.73 -0.24 -10.25
N VAL A 321 -11.35 -1.33 -9.83
CA VAL A 321 -12.78 -1.40 -9.52
C VAL A 321 -12.95 -1.61 -8.03
N THR A 322 -13.75 -0.78 -7.39
CA THR A 322 -14.09 -0.94 -5.98
C THR A 322 -15.59 -1.21 -5.86
N ILE A 323 -15.94 -2.34 -5.26
CA ILE A 323 -17.31 -2.71 -4.98
C ILE A 323 -17.51 -2.88 -3.47
N GLU A 324 -18.75 -2.71 -3.01
CA GLU A 324 -19.15 -3.14 -1.66
C GLU A 324 -19.56 -4.62 -1.72
N GLU A 325 -19.00 -5.44 -0.80
CA GLU A 325 -19.10 -6.90 -0.87
C GLU A 325 -20.56 -7.41 -0.74
N GLN A 326 -21.34 -6.86 0.19
CA GLN A 326 -22.67 -7.34 0.53
C GLN A 326 -23.71 -6.97 -0.55
N SER A 327 -23.73 -5.71 -0.97
CA SER A 327 -24.68 -5.21 -1.97
C SER A 327 -24.22 -5.45 -3.40
N ARG A 328 -22.93 -5.75 -3.60
CA ARG A 328 -22.30 -5.87 -4.92
C ARG A 328 -22.48 -4.61 -5.78
N LYS A 329 -22.55 -3.44 -5.15
CA LYS A 329 -22.62 -2.17 -5.86
C LYS A 329 -21.22 -1.63 -6.15
N VAL A 330 -21.04 -1.13 -7.36
CA VAL A 330 -19.78 -0.51 -7.79
C VAL A 330 -19.71 0.91 -7.25
N LEU A 331 -18.76 1.16 -6.36
CA LEU A 331 -18.51 2.48 -5.78
C LEU A 331 -17.62 3.33 -6.67
N CYS A 332 -16.65 2.70 -7.35
CA CYS A 332 -15.66 3.43 -8.12
C CYS A 332 -15.03 2.55 -9.20
N ILE A 333 -14.85 3.13 -10.39
CA ILE A 333 -14.02 2.56 -11.46
C ILE A 333 -13.03 3.63 -11.89
N ARG A 334 -11.72 3.33 -11.83
CA ARG A 334 -10.66 4.26 -12.23
C ARG A 334 -9.68 3.63 -13.19
N ARG A 335 -9.17 4.44 -14.12
CA ARG A 335 -8.08 4.01 -15.01
C ARG A 335 -6.81 3.78 -14.20
N ASN A 336 -6.15 2.65 -14.45
CA ASN A 336 -4.91 2.27 -13.78
C ASN A 336 -3.70 2.32 -14.74
N TYR A 337 -3.67 3.34 -15.59
CA TYR A 337 -2.59 3.60 -16.55
C TYR A 337 -2.46 5.10 -16.80
N LYS A 338 -1.28 5.53 -17.24
CA LYS A 338 -1.01 6.94 -17.50
C LYS A 338 -1.56 7.37 -18.87
N PRO A 339 -2.10 8.60 -19.01
CA PRO A 339 -2.62 9.11 -20.28
C PRO A 339 -1.54 9.17 -21.37
N GLU A 340 -0.29 9.44 -21.00
CA GLU A 340 0.85 9.59 -21.92
C GLU A 340 1.44 8.25 -22.37
N ASP A 341 1.10 7.15 -21.68
CA ASP A 341 1.65 5.83 -21.97
C ASP A 341 0.93 5.19 -23.17
N LYS A 342 1.66 5.04 -24.28
CA LYS A 342 1.16 4.40 -25.48
C LYS A 342 0.80 2.93 -25.30
N ASN A 343 1.51 2.25 -24.40
CA ASN A 343 1.29 0.82 -24.11
C ASN A 343 0.19 0.61 -23.09
N LYS A 344 -0.28 1.68 -22.41
CA LYS A 344 -1.29 1.63 -21.35
C LYS A 344 -0.95 0.57 -20.29
N GLU A 345 0.32 0.56 -19.85
CA GLU A 345 0.79 -0.39 -18.85
C GLU A 345 0.15 -0.12 -17.49
N ARG A 346 -0.19 -1.19 -16.79
CA ARG A 346 -0.77 -1.13 -15.45
C ARG A 346 0.18 -0.49 -14.45
N ILE A 347 -0.27 0.54 -13.74
CA ILE A 347 0.46 1.14 -12.61
C ILE A 347 0.44 0.15 -11.46
N SER A 348 1.60 -0.10 -10.86
CA SER A 348 1.74 -1.01 -9.72
C SER A 348 1.66 -0.23 -8.42
N HIS A 349 0.56 -0.41 -7.68
CA HIS A 349 0.36 0.17 -6.35
C HIS A 349 0.79 -0.76 -5.23
N PHE A 350 1.03 -2.03 -5.52
CA PHE A 350 1.40 -3.03 -4.53
C PHE A 350 2.80 -3.57 -4.77
N VAL A 351 3.51 -3.78 -3.67
CA VAL A 351 4.82 -4.43 -3.65
C VAL A 351 4.70 -5.73 -2.88
N HIS A 352 5.10 -6.83 -3.50
CA HIS A 352 5.12 -8.16 -2.89
C HIS A 352 6.50 -8.49 -2.34
N TYR A 353 6.58 -8.72 -1.04
CA TYR A 353 7.77 -9.20 -0.33
C TYR A 353 7.63 -10.69 -0.10
N ARG A 354 8.66 -11.46 -0.45
CA ARG A 354 8.73 -12.91 -0.21
C ARG A 354 9.93 -13.22 0.66
N PHE A 355 9.71 -13.98 1.73
CA PHE A 355 10.79 -14.42 2.60
C PHE A 355 11.67 -15.46 1.91
N VAL A 356 11.07 -16.55 1.45
CA VAL A 356 11.70 -17.52 0.55
C VAL A 356 10.74 -17.77 -0.61
N PRO A 357 11.21 -17.69 -1.87
CA PRO A 357 10.35 -17.96 -3.03
C PRO A 357 9.74 -19.36 -2.96
N GLY A 358 8.41 -19.45 -3.10
CA GLY A 358 7.66 -20.70 -3.17
C GLY A 358 7.52 -21.23 -4.60
N PHE A 359 6.79 -22.34 -4.75
CA PHE A 359 6.44 -22.90 -6.06
C PHE A 359 5.28 -22.18 -6.73
N GLY A 360 4.38 -21.56 -5.95
CA GLY A 360 3.29 -20.74 -6.42
C GLY A 360 3.59 -19.24 -6.25
N PHE A 361 2.52 -18.45 -6.25
CA PHE A 361 2.59 -17.01 -6.05
C PHE A 361 3.18 -16.65 -4.66
N TYR A 362 2.72 -17.34 -3.62
CA TYR A 362 3.09 -17.08 -2.24
C TYR A 362 4.43 -17.70 -1.86
N GLY A 363 5.18 -17.02 -1.00
CA GLY A 363 6.48 -17.49 -0.50
C GLY A 363 6.33 -18.47 0.66
N PHE A 364 7.44 -19.13 1.01
CA PHE A 364 7.55 -19.95 2.19
C PHE A 364 8.07 -19.14 3.37
N GLY A 365 7.44 -19.31 4.53
CA GLY A 365 7.85 -18.74 5.81
C GLY A 365 8.44 -19.80 6.75
N LEU A 366 8.84 -19.35 7.93
CA LEU A 366 9.40 -20.23 8.99
C LEU A 366 8.44 -21.32 9.43
N MET A 367 7.13 -21.09 9.35
CA MET A 367 6.12 -22.13 9.64
C MET A 367 6.29 -23.35 8.74
N HIS A 368 6.68 -23.17 7.50
CA HIS A 368 6.93 -24.28 6.57
C HIS A 368 8.18 -25.07 6.91
N PHE A 369 9.22 -24.39 7.43
CA PHE A 369 10.53 -25.02 7.67
C PHE A 369 10.66 -25.58 9.07
N LEU A 370 10.14 -24.86 10.06
CA LEU A 370 10.34 -25.17 11.47
C LEU A 370 9.11 -25.77 12.15
N GLY A 371 7.95 -25.79 11.49
CA GLY A 371 6.71 -26.27 12.07
C GLY A 371 6.80 -27.64 12.68
N ASN A 372 7.43 -28.58 11.98
CA ASN A 372 7.63 -29.97 12.46
C ASN A 372 8.69 -30.10 13.56
N LEU A 373 9.50 -29.06 13.81
CA LEU A 373 10.55 -29.09 14.84
C LEU A 373 10.06 -28.48 16.17
N THR A 374 8.92 -27.81 16.15
CA THR A 374 8.32 -27.16 17.35
C THR A 374 7.25 -28.01 18.00
N MET A 375 6.95 -29.18 17.44
CA MET A 375 6.18 -30.23 18.09
C MET A 375 7.12 -31.02 19.01
#